data_9db1f25c405e1519c5d99080862b1f80
#
_entry.id   9db1f25c405e1519c5d99080862b1f80
#
_cell.length_a   1.000
_cell.length_b   1.000
_cell.length_c   1.000
_cell.angle_alpha   90.00
_cell.angle_beta   90.00
_cell.angle_gamma   90.00
#
_symmetry.space_group_name_H-M   'P 1'
#
loop_
_entity.id
_entity.type
_entity.pdbx_description
1 polymer ?
#
loop_
_entity_poly.entity_id
_entity_poly.type
_entity_poly.pdbx_seq_one_letter_code
_entity_poly.pdbx_strand_id
1 'polypeptide(L)'
;MSPAARAAAPLVVAFLPASGVAGTSVTITGTGFDDSSGATGVAFNDTAAPSFSVDADTQITAIVPVGATTGPVSVTDAEGAGASAIDLVVTPSPPPTIALFAPSSGPAGTTVTITGTGYTGTSVVKFHGRNASFDVNSDTEIVATVPMRATTGPISVITPGGTGTSVVDFRVLPPTPHARSVSLRLRWRLVAIGRVVAAGGFDACGVNVPVIVQRRGHQGWHGIERDVTGARARYRTHVSYRAGRYRTVFPRWLVNGGHDLCRRAVSPVRMRP
;
A
#
# COMPACT_ATOMS: atom_id res chain seq x y z
N MET A 1 49.97 29.27 -25.76
CA MET A 1 49.01 28.47 -25.01
C MET A 1 48.13 27.81 -26.07
N SER A 2 48.27 26.48 -26.22
CA SER A 2 47.37 25.72 -27.10
C SER A 2 45.98 25.72 -26.45
N PRO A 3 44.86 26.01 -27.15
CA PRO A 3 43.55 25.90 -26.56
C PRO A 3 43.34 24.46 -26.12
N ALA A 4 42.92 24.26 -24.86
CA ALA A 4 42.52 22.92 -24.41
C ALA A 4 41.44 22.43 -25.37
N ALA A 5 41.62 21.23 -25.91
CA ALA A 5 40.62 20.61 -26.76
C ALA A 5 39.34 20.52 -25.88
N ARG A 6 38.25 21.15 -26.37
CA ARG A 6 36.94 21.01 -25.73
C ARG A 6 36.56 19.54 -25.81
N ALA A 7 36.13 18.95 -24.70
CA ALA A 7 35.55 17.62 -24.70
C ALA A 7 34.41 17.57 -25.72
N ALA A 8 34.25 16.48 -26.41
CA ALA A 8 33.20 16.27 -27.42
C ALA A 8 32.01 15.59 -26.72
N ALA A 9 30.82 15.84 -27.23
CA ALA A 9 29.64 15.10 -26.81
C ALA A 9 29.85 13.57 -26.95
N PRO A 10 29.25 12.75 -26.08
CA PRO A 10 29.44 11.30 -26.10
C PRO A 10 29.01 10.70 -27.45
N LEU A 11 29.68 9.65 -27.88
CA LEU A 11 29.35 8.93 -29.10
C LEU A 11 28.81 7.54 -28.75
N VAL A 12 27.56 7.25 -29.10
CA VAL A 12 26.98 5.90 -28.99
C VAL A 12 27.23 5.13 -30.28
N VAL A 13 28.03 4.07 -30.20
CA VAL A 13 28.44 3.24 -31.36
C VAL A 13 27.50 2.03 -31.50
N ALA A 14 27.21 1.32 -30.41
CA ALA A 14 26.38 0.14 -30.42
C ALA A 14 25.73 -0.09 -29.06
N PHE A 15 24.80 -1.01 -29.01
CA PHE A 15 24.20 -1.48 -27.77
C PHE A 15 23.74 -2.95 -27.89
N LEU A 16 23.66 -3.66 -26.78
CA LEU A 16 23.17 -5.03 -26.69
C LEU A 16 22.34 -5.22 -25.39
N PRO A 17 21.19 -5.92 -25.48
CA PRO A 17 20.55 -6.51 -26.67
C PRO A 17 19.94 -5.43 -27.59
N ALA A 18 19.67 -5.79 -28.87
CA ALA A 18 19.05 -4.89 -29.84
C ALA A 18 17.53 -4.71 -29.62
N SER A 19 16.94 -5.52 -28.75
CA SER A 19 15.52 -5.42 -28.36
C SER A 19 15.31 -5.83 -26.93
N GLY A 20 14.25 -5.31 -26.30
CA GLY A 20 13.90 -5.67 -24.93
C GLY A 20 12.56 -5.11 -24.48
N VAL A 21 12.07 -5.62 -23.38
CA VAL A 21 10.92 -5.08 -22.64
C VAL A 21 11.39 -4.03 -21.64
N ALA A 22 10.49 -3.28 -21.03
CA ALA A 22 10.82 -2.46 -19.87
C ALA A 22 11.47 -3.31 -18.76
N GLY A 23 12.55 -2.80 -18.13
CA GLY A 23 13.37 -3.52 -17.17
C GLY A 23 14.56 -4.30 -17.78
N THR A 24 14.67 -4.40 -19.11
CA THR A 24 15.82 -5.01 -19.76
C THR A 24 17.09 -4.21 -19.48
N SER A 25 18.18 -4.88 -19.07
CA SER A 25 19.51 -4.29 -18.97
C SER A 25 20.14 -4.22 -20.36
N VAL A 26 20.57 -3.02 -20.75
CA VAL A 26 21.21 -2.75 -22.05
C VAL A 26 22.63 -2.26 -21.81
N THR A 27 23.61 -2.94 -22.39
CA THR A 27 25.01 -2.48 -22.44
C THR A 27 25.19 -1.59 -23.65
N ILE A 28 25.58 -0.34 -23.43
CA ILE A 28 25.81 0.68 -24.45
C ILE A 28 27.33 0.82 -24.62
N THR A 29 27.83 0.76 -25.84
CA THR A 29 29.25 0.95 -26.17
C THR A 29 29.46 2.19 -27.01
N GLY A 30 30.55 2.91 -26.72
CA GLY A 30 30.81 4.19 -27.35
C GLY A 30 32.13 4.80 -26.90
N THR A 31 32.16 6.13 -26.81
CA THR A 31 33.32 6.88 -26.28
C THR A 31 32.82 8.19 -25.61
N GLY A 32 33.61 8.71 -24.66
CA GLY A 32 33.31 9.94 -23.95
C GLY A 32 32.23 9.77 -22.86
N PHE A 33 32.14 8.59 -22.27
CA PHE A 33 31.16 8.32 -21.20
C PHE A 33 31.67 8.64 -19.81
N ASP A 34 33.00 8.66 -19.62
CA ASP A 34 33.67 8.94 -18.33
C ASP A 34 34.79 9.97 -18.51
N ASP A 35 34.56 10.96 -19.39
CA ASP A 35 35.48 12.10 -19.54
C ASP A 35 35.31 13.10 -18.37
N SER A 36 35.90 14.30 -18.49
CA SER A 36 35.91 15.30 -17.42
C SER A 36 34.54 15.75 -16.93
N SER A 37 33.49 15.52 -17.71
CA SER A 37 32.08 15.85 -17.40
C SER A 37 31.24 14.64 -17.02
N GLY A 38 31.61 13.44 -17.50
CA GLY A 38 30.89 12.19 -17.31
C GLY A 38 29.46 12.17 -17.82
N ALA A 39 28.94 10.99 -18.15
CA ALA A 39 27.55 10.86 -18.57
C ALA A 39 26.58 11.26 -17.43
N THR A 40 25.70 12.22 -17.71
CA THR A 40 24.68 12.74 -16.78
C THR A 40 23.31 12.14 -17.01
N GLY A 41 23.07 11.52 -18.17
CA GLY A 41 21.80 10.90 -18.52
C GLY A 41 21.88 9.87 -19.62
N VAL A 42 21.00 8.88 -19.55
CA VAL A 42 20.73 7.93 -20.61
C VAL A 42 19.24 7.94 -20.90
N ALA A 43 18.85 7.96 -22.18
CA ALA A 43 17.44 7.87 -22.55
C ALA A 43 17.23 6.88 -23.71
N PHE A 44 16.04 6.30 -23.73
CA PHE A 44 15.54 5.37 -24.74
C PHE A 44 14.37 6.03 -25.46
N ASN A 45 14.59 6.50 -26.71
CA ASN A 45 13.64 7.32 -27.46
C ASN A 45 13.03 8.42 -26.57
N ASP A 46 13.86 9.31 -26.04
CA ASP A 46 13.54 10.44 -25.15
C ASP A 46 12.97 10.07 -23.77
N THR A 47 12.77 8.79 -23.47
CA THR A 47 12.36 8.35 -22.14
C THR A 47 13.60 8.05 -21.28
N ALA A 48 13.79 8.81 -20.19
CA ALA A 48 14.96 8.68 -19.33
C ALA A 48 15.05 7.29 -18.67
N ALA A 49 16.24 6.70 -18.67
CA ALA A 49 16.51 5.45 -17.95
C ALA A 49 16.30 5.63 -16.44
N PRO A 50 15.63 4.70 -15.75
CA PRO A 50 15.41 4.79 -14.29
C PRO A 50 16.72 4.63 -13.51
N SER A 51 17.70 3.96 -14.10
CA SER A 51 19.06 3.81 -13.58
C SER A 51 20.04 3.48 -14.71
N PHE A 52 21.26 3.95 -14.56
CA PHE A 52 22.40 3.56 -15.40
C PHE A 52 23.68 3.60 -14.57
N SER A 53 24.72 2.89 -15.02
CA SER A 53 26.09 2.95 -14.50
C SER A 53 27.06 3.19 -15.64
N VAL A 54 28.02 4.08 -15.43
CA VAL A 54 29.20 4.22 -16.29
C VAL A 54 30.21 3.20 -15.85
N ASP A 55 30.39 2.16 -16.64
CA ASP A 55 31.28 1.05 -16.33
C ASP A 55 32.74 1.34 -16.78
N ALA A 56 32.87 2.15 -17.83
CA ALA A 56 34.12 2.67 -18.39
C ALA A 56 33.81 3.84 -19.35
N ASP A 57 34.86 4.58 -19.79
CA ASP A 57 34.71 5.64 -20.83
C ASP A 57 34.07 5.14 -22.13
N THR A 58 34.11 3.82 -22.34
CA THR A 58 33.57 3.18 -23.55
C THR A 58 32.33 2.32 -23.29
N GLN A 59 31.83 2.28 -22.06
CA GLN A 59 30.74 1.38 -21.72
C GLN A 59 29.82 1.96 -20.61
N ILE A 60 28.51 1.89 -20.89
CA ILE A 60 27.43 2.18 -19.91
C ILE A 60 26.51 0.97 -19.87
N THR A 61 26.03 0.63 -18.69
CA THR A 61 24.89 -0.27 -18.48
C THR A 61 23.68 0.54 -18.05
N ALA A 62 22.54 0.42 -18.76
CA ALA A 62 21.31 1.15 -18.48
C ALA A 62 20.08 0.25 -18.55
N ILE A 63 19.03 0.62 -17.80
CA ILE A 63 17.76 -0.14 -17.76
C ILE A 63 16.72 0.53 -18.65
N VAL A 64 16.07 -0.25 -19.53
CA VAL A 64 14.96 0.23 -20.35
C VAL A 64 13.80 0.69 -19.45
N PRO A 65 13.37 1.96 -19.54
CA PRO A 65 12.30 2.48 -18.68
C PRO A 65 10.92 1.93 -19.05
N VAL A 66 10.02 1.96 -18.07
CA VAL A 66 8.58 1.78 -18.33
C VAL A 66 8.09 2.94 -19.21
N GLY A 67 7.35 2.62 -20.26
CA GLY A 67 6.85 3.62 -21.22
C GLY A 67 7.84 3.97 -22.34
N ALA A 68 9.05 3.39 -22.37
CA ALA A 68 9.93 3.51 -23.52
C ALA A 68 9.25 2.99 -24.79
N THR A 69 9.55 3.63 -25.90
CA THR A 69 9.11 3.21 -27.24
C THR A 69 10.34 2.89 -28.09
N THR A 70 10.15 2.13 -29.15
CA THR A 70 11.22 1.85 -30.13
C THR A 70 11.80 3.15 -30.65
N GLY A 71 13.13 3.27 -30.63
CA GLY A 71 13.86 4.43 -31.06
C GLY A 71 15.32 4.45 -30.62
N PRO A 72 16.06 5.54 -30.88
CA PRO A 72 17.48 5.63 -30.57
C PRO A 72 17.75 5.62 -29.05
N VAL A 73 18.92 5.10 -28.70
CA VAL A 73 19.50 5.20 -27.36
C VAL A 73 20.42 6.40 -27.34
N SER A 74 20.20 7.32 -26.39
CA SER A 74 21.01 8.52 -26.24
C SER A 74 21.73 8.56 -24.88
N VAL A 75 22.96 9.11 -24.91
CA VAL A 75 23.75 9.43 -23.73
C VAL A 75 24.01 10.92 -23.73
N THR A 76 23.84 11.57 -22.58
CA THR A 76 24.01 13.03 -22.41
C THR A 76 25.08 13.31 -21.37
N ASP A 77 25.92 14.28 -21.63
CA ASP A 77 26.88 14.89 -20.73
C ASP A 77 26.76 16.42 -20.71
N ALA A 78 27.77 17.14 -20.19
CA ALA A 78 27.79 18.62 -20.19
C ALA A 78 28.09 19.23 -21.58
N GLU A 79 28.69 18.48 -22.48
CA GLU A 79 29.05 18.89 -23.84
C GLU A 79 27.90 18.69 -24.86
N GLY A 80 26.95 17.80 -24.54
CA GLY A 80 25.77 17.55 -25.36
C GLY A 80 25.22 16.13 -25.24
N ALA A 81 24.51 15.71 -26.27
CA ALA A 81 23.96 14.36 -26.36
C ALA A 81 24.42 13.64 -27.61
N GLY A 82 24.83 12.38 -27.47
CA GLY A 82 25.06 11.45 -28.55
C GLY A 82 23.98 10.39 -28.62
N ALA A 83 23.51 10.08 -29.82
CA ALA A 83 22.48 9.06 -30.03
C ALA A 83 23.00 7.93 -30.93
N SER A 84 22.45 6.73 -30.76
CA SER A 84 22.73 5.59 -31.62
C SER A 84 22.18 5.78 -33.02
N ALA A 85 22.90 5.23 -34.00
CA ALA A 85 22.44 5.26 -35.42
C ALA A 85 21.32 4.25 -35.70
N ILE A 86 21.12 3.29 -34.83
CA ILE A 86 20.07 2.26 -34.94
C ILE A 86 19.13 2.34 -33.74
N ASP A 87 17.89 1.94 -33.94
CA ASP A 87 16.88 1.93 -32.90
C ASP A 87 16.96 0.68 -32.02
N LEU A 88 16.79 0.85 -30.71
CA LEU A 88 16.45 -0.24 -29.83
C LEU A 88 14.98 -0.58 -30.01
N VAL A 89 14.66 -1.83 -30.30
CA VAL A 89 13.28 -2.30 -30.45
C VAL A 89 12.70 -2.58 -29.09
N VAL A 90 11.78 -1.70 -28.65
CA VAL A 90 11.04 -1.96 -27.39
C VAL A 90 9.85 -2.85 -27.70
N THR A 91 9.85 -4.05 -27.10
CA THR A 91 8.75 -5.02 -27.24
C THR A 91 7.76 -4.85 -26.06
N PRO A 92 6.45 -5.06 -26.28
CA PRO A 92 5.50 -5.04 -25.20
C PRO A 92 5.85 -6.10 -24.11
N SER A 93 5.82 -5.70 -22.85
CA SER A 93 5.93 -6.68 -21.76
C SER A 93 4.71 -7.62 -21.80
N PRO A 94 4.88 -8.93 -21.57
CA PRO A 94 3.75 -9.82 -21.45
C PRO A 94 2.91 -9.47 -20.20
N PRO A 95 1.61 -9.79 -20.17
CA PRO A 95 0.81 -9.65 -18.98
C PRO A 95 1.40 -10.45 -17.82
N PRO A 96 1.28 -9.99 -16.56
CA PRO A 96 1.74 -10.73 -15.41
C PRO A 96 0.94 -12.01 -15.23
N THR A 97 1.55 -13.04 -14.65
CA THR A 97 0.87 -14.27 -14.29
C THR A 97 0.80 -14.42 -12.77
N ILE A 98 -0.30 -14.95 -12.26
CA ILE A 98 -0.44 -15.34 -10.85
C ILE A 98 -0.44 -16.85 -10.79
N ALA A 99 0.65 -17.46 -10.30
CA ALA A 99 0.79 -18.90 -10.18
C ALA A 99 0.09 -19.41 -8.92
N LEU A 100 0.34 -18.75 -7.78
CA LEU A 100 -0.28 -19.08 -6.51
C LEU A 100 -0.30 -17.85 -5.57
N PHE A 101 -1.08 -17.97 -4.50
CA PHE A 101 -1.06 -16.99 -3.40
C PHE A 101 -1.33 -17.69 -2.07
N ALA A 102 -0.76 -17.17 -1.00
CA ALA A 102 -0.91 -17.69 0.35
C ALA A 102 -1.03 -16.56 1.38
N PRO A 103 -1.93 -16.67 2.37
CA PRO A 103 -2.97 -17.71 2.52
C PRO A 103 -4.06 -17.61 1.44
N SER A 104 -4.81 -18.68 1.23
CA SER A 104 -5.93 -18.72 0.26
C SER A 104 -7.21 -18.09 0.79
N SER A 105 -7.26 -17.73 2.08
CA SER A 105 -8.41 -17.09 2.71
C SER A 105 -8.02 -16.24 3.91
N GLY A 106 -8.84 -15.24 4.21
CA GLY A 106 -8.67 -14.39 5.39
C GLY A 106 -9.66 -13.23 5.43
N PRO A 107 -9.83 -12.56 6.58
CA PRO A 107 -10.61 -11.34 6.67
C PRO A 107 -9.87 -10.15 6.03
N ALA A 108 -10.55 -9.01 5.92
CA ALA A 108 -9.89 -7.75 5.55
C ALA A 108 -8.70 -7.49 6.50
N GLY A 109 -7.58 -6.99 5.94
CA GLY A 109 -6.34 -6.77 6.66
C GLY A 109 -5.38 -7.96 6.66
N THR A 110 -5.78 -9.13 6.13
CA THR A 110 -4.86 -10.27 5.93
C THR A 110 -3.77 -9.90 4.94
N THR A 111 -2.53 -10.19 5.28
CA THR A 111 -1.39 -10.11 4.35
C THR A 111 -1.36 -11.37 3.49
N VAL A 112 -1.27 -11.20 2.18
CA VAL A 112 -1.25 -12.27 1.18
C VAL A 112 0.01 -12.13 0.34
N THR A 113 0.82 -13.18 0.29
CA THR A 113 1.95 -13.28 -0.64
C THR A 113 1.44 -13.87 -1.96
N ILE A 114 1.68 -13.17 -3.04
CA ILE A 114 1.28 -13.52 -4.41
C ILE A 114 2.55 -13.85 -5.18
N THR A 115 2.64 -15.04 -5.74
CA THR A 115 3.79 -15.49 -6.54
C THR A 115 3.38 -15.77 -7.98
N GLY A 116 4.28 -15.39 -8.90
CA GLY A 116 4.03 -15.50 -10.33
C GLY A 116 5.18 -14.93 -11.16
N THR A 117 4.88 -14.21 -12.23
CA THR A 117 5.89 -13.58 -13.09
C THR A 117 5.40 -12.23 -13.63
N GLY A 118 6.35 -11.36 -14.01
CA GLY A 118 6.05 -10.10 -14.68
C GLY A 118 5.49 -9.01 -13.75
N TYR A 119 5.91 -8.99 -12.50
CA TYR A 119 5.42 -8.03 -11.49
C TYR A 119 6.16 -6.70 -11.49
N THR A 120 7.25 -6.58 -12.24
CA THR A 120 7.96 -5.31 -12.39
C THR A 120 7.02 -4.24 -12.96
N GLY A 121 7.00 -3.07 -12.32
CA GLY A 121 6.12 -1.96 -12.72
C GLY A 121 4.64 -2.16 -12.36
N THR A 122 4.32 -3.06 -11.41
CA THR A 122 2.94 -3.20 -10.90
C THR A 122 2.41 -1.86 -10.43
N SER A 123 1.29 -1.44 -10.99
CA SER A 123 0.60 -0.19 -10.63
C SER A 123 -0.59 -0.41 -9.70
N VAL A 124 -1.25 -1.59 -9.78
CA VAL A 124 -2.45 -1.89 -9.00
C VAL A 124 -2.54 -3.38 -8.71
N VAL A 125 -2.89 -3.72 -7.47
CA VAL A 125 -3.34 -5.05 -7.05
C VAL A 125 -4.79 -4.95 -6.58
N LYS A 126 -5.64 -5.89 -6.98
CA LYS A 126 -7.06 -5.91 -6.59
C LYS A 126 -7.46 -7.28 -6.04
N PHE A 127 -8.32 -7.25 -5.03
CA PHE A 127 -9.09 -8.40 -4.57
C PHE A 127 -10.53 -8.23 -5.02
N HIS A 128 -10.98 -9.04 -5.99
CA HIS A 128 -12.31 -8.97 -6.61
C HIS A 128 -12.75 -7.53 -6.93
N GLY A 129 -11.89 -6.81 -7.68
CA GLY A 129 -12.11 -5.43 -8.10
C GLY A 129 -11.81 -4.34 -7.07
N ARG A 130 -11.49 -4.67 -5.81
CA ARG A 130 -11.10 -3.71 -4.77
C ARG A 130 -9.60 -3.51 -4.74
N ASN A 131 -9.14 -2.26 -4.84
CA ASN A 131 -7.72 -1.94 -4.74
C ASN A 131 -7.17 -2.29 -3.36
N ALA A 132 -6.02 -2.94 -3.33
CA ALA A 132 -5.25 -3.31 -2.16
C ALA A 132 -4.02 -2.41 -2.02
N SER A 133 -3.51 -2.24 -0.81
CA SER A 133 -2.12 -1.83 -0.58
C SER A 133 -1.21 -3.03 -0.82
N PHE A 134 -0.06 -2.79 -1.43
CA PHE A 134 0.88 -3.85 -1.78
C PHE A 134 2.31 -3.31 -1.85
N ASP A 135 3.26 -4.23 -1.74
CA ASP A 135 4.68 -4.03 -1.98
C ASP A 135 5.16 -5.07 -3.00
N VAL A 136 5.95 -4.65 -3.98
CA VAL A 136 6.59 -5.53 -4.98
C VAL A 136 7.99 -5.88 -4.48
N ASN A 137 8.18 -7.12 -4.04
CA ASN A 137 9.47 -7.59 -3.54
C ASN A 137 10.43 -7.99 -4.67
N SER A 138 9.87 -8.53 -5.77
CA SER A 138 10.61 -8.93 -6.97
C SER A 138 9.67 -9.05 -8.17
N ASP A 139 10.24 -9.37 -9.34
CA ASP A 139 9.43 -9.69 -10.54
C ASP A 139 8.51 -10.90 -10.36
N THR A 140 8.74 -11.70 -9.31
CA THR A 140 8.02 -12.96 -9.05
C THR A 140 7.24 -12.96 -7.74
N GLU A 141 7.30 -11.88 -6.93
CA GLU A 141 6.65 -11.82 -5.63
C GLU A 141 6.07 -10.44 -5.31
N ILE A 142 4.80 -10.44 -4.94
CA ILE A 142 4.09 -9.28 -4.37
C ILE A 142 3.53 -9.67 -3.01
N VAL A 143 3.60 -8.76 -2.05
CA VAL A 143 2.90 -8.85 -0.76
C VAL A 143 1.78 -7.82 -0.75
N ALA A 144 0.53 -8.28 -0.62
CA ALA A 144 -0.65 -7.41 -0.66
C ALA A 144 -1.54 -7.59 0.57
N THR A 145 -2.23 -6.54 0.98
CA THR A 145 -3.16 -6.57 2.12
C THR A 145 -4.60 -6.58 1.63
N VAL A 146 -5.38 -7.56 2.07
CA VAL A 146 -6.81 -7.67 1.74
C VAL A 146 -7.55 -6.38 2.14
N PRO A 147 -8.15 -5.64 1.21
CA PRO A 147 -8.76 -4.35 1.52
C PRO A 147 -10.07 -4.50 2.30
N MET A 148 -10.43 -3.43 3.01
CA MET A 148 -11.74 -3.33 3.67
C MET A 148 -12.88 -3.49 2.65
N ARG A 149 -13.90 -4.26 3.01
CA ARG A 149 -15.06 -4.57 2.15
C ARG A 149 -14.71 -5.35 0.88
N ALA A 150 -13.56 -6.01 0.82
CA ALA A 150 -13.31 -7.01 -0.20
C ALA A 150 -14.36 -8.12 -0.11
N THR A 151 -14.65 -8.73 -1.24
CA THR A 151 -15.52 -9.91 -1.35
C THR A 151 -14.74 -11.08 -1.94
N THR A 152 -15.17 -12.29 -1.69
CA THR A 152 -14.56 -13.49 -2.28
C THR A 152 -14.56 -13.37 -3.80
N GLY A 153 -13.43 -13.67 -4.43
CA GLY A 153 -13.22 -13.59 -5.86
C GLY A 153 -11.75 -13.56 -6.24
N PRO A 154 -11.42 -13.42 -7.52
CA PRO A 154 -10.06 -13.49 -8.00
C PRO A 154 -9.21 -12.29 -7.57
N ILE A 155 -7.90 -12.54 -7.46
CA ILE A 155 -6.89 -11.48 -7.33
C ILE A 155 -6.47 -11.07 -8.74
N SER A 156 -6.28 -9.77 -8.97
CA SER A 156 -5.71 -9.26 -10.21
C SER A 156 -4.55 -8.32 -9.95
N VAL A 157 -3.52 -8.42 -10.80
CA VAL A 157 -2.31 -7.59 -10.82
C VAL A 157 -2.26 -6.86 -12.14
N ILE A 158 -2.06 -5.55 -12.12
CA ILE A 158 -1.98 -4.69 -13.31
C ILE A 158 -0.57 -4.15 -13.41
N THR A 159 0.08 -4.42 -14.55
CA THR A 159 1.42 -3.94 -14.91
C THR A 159 1.36 -3.26 -16.28
N PRO A 160 2.44 -2.63 -16.76
CA PRO A 160 2.50 -2.11 -18.13
C PRO A 160 2.24 -3.17 -19.21
N GLY A 161 2.54 -4.45 -18.92
CA GLY A 161 2.28 -5.57 -19.82
C GLY A 161 0.80 -5.99 -19.89
N GLY A 162 -0.04 -5.49 -18.99
CA GLY A 162 -1.48 -5.82 -18.95
C GLY A 162 -1.95 -6.27 -17.58
N THR A 163 -3.02 -7.06 -17.56
CA THR A 163 -3.65 -7.56 -16.32
C THR A 163 -3.51 -9.08 -16.23
N GLY A 164 -2.90 -9.56 -15.16
CA GLY A 164 -2.93 -10.96 -14.74
C GLY A 164 -4.02 -11.17 -13.69
N THR A 165 -4.71 -12.30 -13.78
CA THR A 165 -5.80 -12.66 -12.85
C THR A 165 -5.59 -14.09 -12.34
N SER A 166 -5.81 -14.31 -11.05
CA SER A 166 -5.69 -15.64 -10.46
C SER A 166 -6.79 -16.57 -10.96
N VAL A 167 -6.45 -17.83 -11.19
CA VAL A 167 -7.41 -18.89 -11.59
C VAL A 167 -8.33 -19.28 -10.42
N VAL A 168 -7.78 -19.18 -9.19
CA VAL A 168 -8.48 -19.53 -7.96
C VAL A 168 -8.92 -18.25 -7.24
N ASP A 169 -10.10 -18.27 -6.63
CA ASP A 169 -10.61 -17.17 -5.84
C ASP A 169 -9.93 -17.09 -4.46
N PHE A 170 -9.59 -15.87 -4.04
CA PHE A 170 -9.30 -15.60 -2.64
C PHE A 170 -10.59 -15.56 -1.85
N ARG A 171 -10.70 -16.39 -0.80
CA ARG A 171 -11.89 -16.45 0.05
C ARG A 171 -11.83 -15.41 1.17
N VAL A 172 -12.66 -14.37 1.09
CA VAL A 172 -12.79 -13.38 2.16
C VAL A 172 -13.63 -13.93 3.31
N LEU A 173 -13.03 -14.00 4.50
CA LEU A 173 -13.68 -14.43 5.72
C LEU A 173 -14.29 -13.25 6.48
N PRO A 174 -15.38 -13.47 7.25
CA PRO A 174 -15.85 -12.43 8.17
C PRO A 174 -14.80 -12.15 9.26
N PRO A 175 -14.73 -10.91 9.79
CA PRO A 175 -13.82 -10.58 10.87
C PRO A 175 -14.14 -11.37 12.14
N THR A 176 -13.11 -11.77 12.89
CA THR A 176 -13.25 -12.52 14.14
C THR A 176 -14.01 -11.70 15.20
N PRO A 177 -15.13 -12.20 15.73
CA PRO A 177 -15.96 -11.45 16.66
C PRO A 177 -15.46 -11.56 18.09
N HIS A 178 -15.17 -10.44 18.75
CA HIS A 178 -14.83 -10.37 20.17
C HIS A 178 -15.97 -9.77 20.99
N ALA A 179 -16.42 -10.50 22.02
CA ALA A 179 -17.40 -10.03 22.98
C ALA A 179 -16.76 -9.01 23.94
N ARG A 180 -17.54 -8.05 24.38
CA ARG A 180 -17.11 -7.04 25.36
C ARG A 180 -18.14 -6.91 26.49
N SER A 181 -17.65 -6.69 27.69
CA SER A 181 -18.45 -6.23 28.84
C SER A 181 -18.10 -4.78 29.17
N VAL A 182 -19.07 -4.04 29.69
CA VAL A 182 -18.94 -2.62 29.97
C VAL A 182 -19.51 -2.32 31.34
N SER A 183 -18.78 -1.56 32.13
CA SER A 183 -19.25 -1.03 33.41
C SER A 183 -19.61 0.47 33.28
N LEU A 184 -20.60 0.89 34.05
CA LEU A 184 -20.95 2.30 34.25
C LEU A 184 -21.09 2.56 35.75
N ARG A 185 -20.37 3.57 36.25
CA ARG A 185 -20.56 4.18 37.56
C ARG A 185 -20.82 5.68 37.40
N LEU A 186 -21.84 6.18 38.06
CA LEU A 186 -22.12 7.60 38.14
C LEU A 186 -21.56 8.12 39.46
N ARG A 187 -20.69 9.14 39.38
CA ARG A 187 -20.10 9.79 40.54
C ARG A 187 -20.71 11.15 40.81
N TRP A 188 -20.53 11.67 42.01
CA TRP A 188 -20.81 13.04 42.37
C TRP A 188 -20.14 13.98 41.35
N ARG A 189 -20.70 15.16 41.11
CA ARG A 189 -20.21 16.15 40.14
C ARG A 189 -20.34 15.75 38.67
N LEU A 190 -21.40 14.99 38.32
CA LEU A 190 -21.76 14.82 36.91
C LEU A 190 -20.74 14.02 36.07
N VAL A 191 -20.12 13.03 36.64
CA VAL A 191 -19.11 12.23 35.95
C VAL A 191 -19.57 10.79 35.78
N ALA A 192 -19.67 10.34 34.54
CA ALA A 192 -19.80 8.94 34.18
C ALA A 192 -18.39 8.34 33.98
N ILE A 193 -18.11 7.28 34.70
CA ILE A 193 -16.85 6.53 34.56
C ILE A 193 -17.12 5.05 34.35
N GLY A 194 -16.26 4.41 33.62
CA GLY A 194 -16.35 2.97 33.45
C GLY A 194 -15.13 2.37 32.77
N ARG A 195 -15.20 1.07 32.54
CA ARG A 195 -14.18 0.29 31.85
C ARG A 195 -14.84 -0.65 30.86
N VAL A 196 -14.14 -0.89 29.76
CA VAL A 196 -14.44 -1.96 28.80
C VAL A 196 -13.53 -3.14 29.11
N VAL A 197 -14.08 -4.34 29.08
CA VAL A 197 -13.30 -5.57 29.17
C VAL A 197 -13.70 -6.44 27.99
N ALA A 198 -12.75 -6.77 27.15
CA ALA A 198 -12.95 -7.71 26.06
C ALA A 198 -12.78 -9.15 26.58
N ALA A 199 -13.56 -10.07 26.07
CA ALA A 199 -13.42 -11.48 26.37
C ALA A 199 -12.05 -11.99 25.85
N GLY A 200 -11.38 -12.85 26.62
CA GLY A 200 -10.07 -13.38 26.25
C GLY A 200 -8.90 -12.40 26.37
N GLY A 201 -9.09 -11.22 27.02
CA GLY A 201 -8.01 -10.25 27.21
C GLY A 201 -7.63 -9.47 25.94
N PHE A 202 -8.51 -9.40 24.94
CA PHE A 202 -8.25 -8.73 23.66
C PHE A 202 -8.31 -7.20 23.82
N ASP A 203 -7.20 -6.58 24.18
CA ASP A 203 -7.11 -5.16 24.58
C ASP A 203 -7.51 -4.17 23.45
N ALA A 204 -7.30 -4.54 22.19
CA ALA A 204 -7.66 -3.68 21.04
C ALA A 204 -9.17 -3.34 20.99
N CYS A 205 -10.03 -4.19 21.55
CA CYS A 205 -11.46 -3.91 21.69
C CYS A 205 -11.83 -2.98 22.86
N GLY A 206 -10.86 -2.59 23.67
CA GLY A 206 -11.08 -1.75 24.86
C GLY A 206 -10.44 -0.38 24.80
N VAL A 207 -9.33 -0.25 24.10
CA VAL A 207 -8.48 0.96 24.04
C VAL A 207 -8.81 1.79 22.82
N ASN A 208 -8.83 3.12 22.97
CA ASN A 208 -9.12 4.09 21.91
C ASN A 208 -10.45 3.84 21.16
N VAL A 209 -11.45 3.27 21.83
CA VAL A 209 -12.77 3.01 21.24
C VAL A 209 -13.79 4.05 21.64
N PRO A 210 -14.68 4.45 20.72
CA PRO A 210 -15.72 5.43 21.05
C PRO A 210 -16.71 4.87 22.06
N VAL A 211 -17.10 5.72 23.00
CA VAL A 211 -18.09 5.46 24.02
C VAL A 211 -19.21 6.49 23.96
N ILE A 212 -20.43 6.04 24.11
CA ILE A 212 -21.62 6.92 24.12
C ILE A 212 -22.35 6.70 25.46
N VAL A 213 -22.45 7.76 26.26
CA VAL A 213 -23.34 7.77 27.43
C VAL A 213 -24.73 8.13 26.96
N GLN A 214 -25.71 7.30 27.34
CA GLN A 214 -27.10 7.48 26.97
C GLN A 214 -27.98 7.69 28.22
N ARG A 215 -28.99 8.57 28.10
CA ARG A 215 -30.04 8.75 29.09
C ARG A 215 -31.38 8.32 28.50
N ARG A 216 -32.23 7.69 29.30
CA ARG A 216 -33.59 7.31 28.91
C ARG A 216 -34.50 8.51 28.98
N GLY A 217 -35.10 8.90 27.87
CA GLY A 217 -36.18 9.87 27.76
C GLY A 217 -37.52 9.20 27.44
N HIS A 218 -38.55 9.99 27.16
CA HIS A 218 -39.87 9.47 26.77
C HIS A 218 -39.86 8.66 25.48
N GLN A 219 -39.07 9.07 24.51
CA GLN A 219 -38.93 8.39 23.21
C GLN A 219 -37.79 7.35 23.17
N GLY A 220 -37.26 6.93 24.34
CA GLY A 220 -36.21 5.92 24.39
C GLY A 220 -34.86 6.43 24.88
N TRP A 221 -33.77 5.78 24.40
CA TRP A 221 -32.42 6.10 24.80
C TRP A 221 -31.79 7.14 23.87
N HIS A 222 -31.35 8.27 24.41
CA HIS A 222 -30.70 9.35 23.70
C HIS A 222 -29.20 9.43 24.11
N GLY A 223 -28.30 9.58 23.15
CA GLY A 223 -26.89 9.89 23.41
C GLY A 223 -26.76 11.30 23.96
N ILE A 224 -26.16 11.46 25.12
CA ILE A 224 -26.00 12.76 25.79
C ILE A 224 -24.52 13.20 25.81
N GLU A 225 -23.60 12.25 25.78
CA GLU A 225 -22.16 12.50 25.75
C GLU A 225 -21.44 11.44 24.96
N ARG A 226 -20.30 11.83 24.39
CA ARG A 226 -19.37 10.95 23.69
C ARG A 226 -17.97 11.15 24.23
N ASP A 227 -17.23 10.07 24.29
CA ASP A 227 -15.84 10.04 24.73
C ASP A 227 -15.08 8.91 24.03
N VAL A 228 -13.80 8.80 24.27
CA VAL A 228 -12.96 7.70 23.79
C VAL A 228 -12.25 7.08 24.99
N THR A 229 -12.16 5.75 25.02
CA THR A 229 -11.42 5.06 26.08
C THR A 229 -9.94 5.33 25.96
N GLY A 230 -9.28 5.58 27.10
CA GLY A 230 -7.83 5.72 27.16
C GLY A 230 -7.09 4.36 27.16
N ALA A 231 -5.76 4.40 27.30
CA ALA A 231 -4.84 3.26 27.24
C ALA A 231 -5.13 2.11 28.21
N ARG A 232 -5.92 2.33 29.28
CA ARG A 232 -6.34 1.30 30.22
C ARG A 232 -7.80 0.86 30.01
N ALA A 233 -8.34 1.06 28.81
CA ALA A 233 -9.74 0.80 28.45
C ALA A 233 -10.76 1.46 29.39
N ARG A 234 -10.42 2.61 29.94
CA ARG A 234 -11.27 3.42 30.83
C ARG A 234 -11.78 4.65 30.13
N TYR A 235 -12.98 5.08 30.46
CA TYR A 235 -13.54 6.35 30.03
C TYR A 235 -13.98 7.18 31.25
N ARG A 236 -13.97 8.50 31.07
CA ARG A 236 -14.45 9.46 32.05
C ARG A 236 -14.99 10.67 31.35
N THR A 237 -16.32 10.83 31.36
CA THR A 237 -16.97 11.95 30.70
C THR A 237 -17.96 12.65 31.64
N HIS A 238 -18.19 13.93 31.42
CA HIS A 238 -19.19 14.69 32.14
C HIS A 238 -20.57 14.37 31.58
N VAL A 239 -21.57 14.34 32.46
CA VAL A 239 -22.96 14.16 32.06
C VAL A 239 -23.77 15.28 32.68
N SER A 240 -24.71 15.86 31.93
CA SER A 240 -25.61 16.91 32.42
C SER A 240 -26.34 16.47 33.70
N TYR A 241 -26.48 17.37 34.67
CA TYR A 241 -27.21 17.09 35.92
C TYR A 241 -28.70 16.92 35.68
N ARG A 242 -29.14 15.67 35.54
CA ARG A 242 -30.57 15.33 35.50
C ARG A 242 -30.78 13.97 36.13
N ALA A 243 -31.82 13.85 36.97
CA ALA A 243 -32.29 12.57 37.48
C ALA A 243 -32.68 11.65 36.30
N GLY A 244 -32.53 10.34 36.44
CA GLY A 244 -32.96 9.41 35.42
C GLY A 244 -32.10 8.15 35.28
N ARG A 245 -32.46 7.38 34.26
CA ARG A 245 -31.78 6.12 33.93
C ARG A 245 -30.66 6.35 32.91
N TYR A 246 -29.49 5.82 33.17
CA TYR A 246 -28.30 5.96 32.35
C TYR A 246 -27.74 4.60 31.95
N ARG A 247 -27.15 4.52 30.75
CA ARG A 247 -26.32 3.42 30.30
C ARG A 247 -25.19 3.92 29.44
N THR A 248 -24.17 3.12 29.25
CA THR A 248 -23.09 3.38 28.30
C THR A 248 -23.17 2.38 27.17
N VAL A 249 -22.97 2.84 25.95
CA VAL A 249 -22.97 2.02 24.75
C VAL A 249 -21.61 2.14 24.08
N PHE A 250 -21.04 1.00 23.75
CA PHE A 250 -19.90 0.88 22.85
C PHE A 250 -20.42 0.35 21.53
N PRO A 251 -20.31 1.12 20.45
CA PRO A 251 -20.76 0.68 19.13
C PRO A 251 -19.95 -0.50 18.65
N ARG A 252 -20.43 -1.20 17.64
CA ARG A 252 -19.67 -2.17 16.88
C ARG A 252 -18.46 -1.49 16.25
N TRP A 253 -17.27 -2.09 16.35
CA TRP A 253 -16.03 -1.49 15.91
C TRP A 253 -15.10 -2.54 15.31
N LEU A 254 -14.43 -2.20 14.18
CA LEU A 254 -13.41 -3.03 13.58
C LEU A 254 -12.01 -2.57 14.03
N VAL A 255 -11.13 -3.51 14.33
CA VAL A 255 -9.74 -3.28 14.74
C VAL A 255 -8.80 -4.18 13.96
N ASN A 256 -7.49 -3.96 14.08
CA ASN A 256 -6.46 -4.73 13.39
C ASN A 256 -6.69 -4.82 11.88
N GLY A 257 -6.87 -3.66 11.23
CA GLY A 257 -7.09 -3.61 9.78
C GLY A 257 -8.37 -4.30 9.29
N GLY A 258 -9.31 -4.61 10.19
CA GLY A 258 -10.56 -5.29 9.85
C GLY A 258 -10.59 -6.79 10.17
N HIS A 259 -9.48 -7.36 10.68
CA HIS A 259 -9.42 -8.76 11.11
C HIS A 259 -10.38 -9.09 12.24
N ASP A 260 -10.56 -8.15 13.17
CA ASP A 260 -11.28 -8.36 14.42
C ASP A 260 -12.48 -7.45 14.54
N LEU A 261 -13.60 -8.03 14.97
CA LEU A 261 -14.85 -7.33 15.20
C LEU A 261 -15.15 -7.23 16.69
N CYS A 262 -14.99 -6.04 17.24
CA CYS A 262 -15.46 -5.74 18.59
C CYS A 262 -16.99 -5.59 18.60
N ARG A 263 -17.69 -6.55 19.19
CA ARG A 263 -19.15 -6.55 19.26
C ARG A 263 -19.67 -5.34 20.04
N ARG A 264 -20.86 -4.87 19.67
CA ARG A 264 -21.55 -3.84 20.45
C ARG A 264 -21.73 -4.33 21.90
N ALA A 265 -21.44 -3.45 22.85
CA ALA A 265 -21.64 -3.72 24.26
C ALA A 265 -22.44 -2.59 24.94
N VAL A 266 -23.24 -2.94 25.91
CA VAL A 266 -24.08 -2.01 26.68
C VAL A 266 -23.89 -2.29 28.16
N SER A 267 -23.62 -1.27 28.97
CA SER A 267 -23.56 -1.42 30.42
C SER A 267 -24.91 -1.73 31.03
N PRO A 268 -24.95 -2.30 32.23
CA PRO A 268 -26.15 -2.27 33.06
C PRO A 268 -26.67 -0.84 33.23
N VAL A 269 -28.00 -0.72 33.36
CA VAL A 269 -28.63 0.56 33.61
C VAL A 269 -28.30 1.02 35.03
N ARG A 270 -27.96 2.29 35.18
CA ARG A 270 -27.78 2.96 36.47
C ARG A 270 -28.80 4.04 36.63
N MET A 271 -29.42 4.09 37.81
CA MET A 271 -30.33 5.15 38.20
C MET A 271 -29.56 6.24 38.92
N ARG A 272 -29.95 7.47 38.62
CA ARG A 272 -29.57 8.63 39.39
C ARG A 272 -30.85 9.25 39.98
N PRO A 273 -30.96 9.33 41.28
CA PRO A 273 -32.09 9.98 41.92
C PRO A 273 -32.18 11.46 41.56
#